data_63f6dab3eea92b0821beabe45e40c979
#
_entry.id   63f6dab3eea92b0821beabe45e40c979
#
_cell.length_a   1.000
_cell.length_b   1.000
_cell.length_c   1.000
_cell.angle_alpha   90.00
_cell.angle_beta   90.00
_cell.angle_gamma   90.00
#
_symmetry.space_group_name_H-M   'P 1'
#
loop_
_entity.id
_entity.type
_entity.pdbx_description
1 polymer ?
#
loop_
_entity_poly.entity_id
_entity_poly.type
_entity_poly.pdbx_seq_one_letter_code
_entity_poly.pdbx_strand_id
1 'polypeptide(L)'
;MKDGFIQAFRKGNAITRLSAIILGLGNLAGKQIIKGILYLAMEVSFICFMIFKGMNCLAMLPSLGGREQQEIWNEKLGVYEYVAGDNSLLILLYGVATIFLIAAYVVLVMSSVKSAYNVQSRLALGKHINTFVEDVKSLFNENLHKLLLTLPVGGVLIFTILPLIFMISMAF
;
A
#
# COMPACT_ATOMS: atom_id res chain seq x y z
N MET A 1 -8.87 25.58 4.53
CA MET A 1 -9.01 24.97 3.18
C MET A 1 -8.14 23.72 3.15
N LYS A 2 -8.72 22.58 2.83
CA LYS A 2 -7.92 21.35 2.63
C LYS A 2 -7.29 21.47 1.25
N ASP A 3 -6.05 21.86 1.18
CA ASP A 3 -5.31 21.92 -0.07
C ASP A 3 -5.22 20.52 -0.69
N GLY A 4 -5.60 20.40 -1.96
CA GLY A 4 -5.52 19.14 -2.69
C GLY A 4 -4.07 18.71 -2.90
N PHE A 5 -3.85 17.41 -3.20
CA PHE A 5 -2.51 16.87 -3.50
C PHE A 5 -1.76 17.69 -4.56
N ILE A 6 -2.46 18.07 -5.64
CA ILE A 6 -1.87 18.86 -6.75
C ILE A 6 -1.37 20.22 -6.27
N GLN A 7 -2.12 20.89 -5.38
CA GLN A 7 -1.70 22.17 -4.82
C GLN A 7 -0.51 22.00 -3.88
N ALA A 8 -0.53 20.96 -3.03
CA ALA A 8 0.57 20.64 -2.13
C ALA A 8 1.88 20.36 -2.91
N PHE A 9 1.79 19.61 -4.00
CA PHE A 9 2.95 19.29 -4.84
C PHE A 9 3.46 20.53 -5.60
N ARG A 10 2.56 21.36 -6.14
CA ARG A 10 2.93 22.55 -6.95
C ARG A 10 3.49 23.68 -6.10
N LYS A 11 2.89 23.96 -4.92
CA LYS A 11 3.29 25.04 -4.02
C LYS A 11 4.30 24.61 -2.97
N GLY A 12 4.57 23.32 -2.86
CA GLY A 12 5.52 22.77 -1.89
C GLY A 12 6.97 23.06 -2.24
N ASN A 13 7.81 23.19 -1.20
CA ASN A 13 9.27 23.29 -1.31
C ASN A 13 9.86 21.99 -1.88
N ALA A 14 11.16 22.03 -2.24
CA ALA A 14 11.90 20.85 -2.69
C ALA A 14 11.74 19.64 -1.74
N ILE A 15 11.79 19.85 -0.44
CA ILE A 15 11.60 18.80 0.58
C ILE A 15 10.19 18.20 0.51
N THR A 16 9.16 19.03 0.32
CA THR A 16 7.77 18.56 0.16
C THR A 16 7.60 17.71 -1.11
N ARG A 17 8.26 18.09 -2.21
CA ARG A 17 8.24 17.32 -3.47
C ARG A 17 9.03 16.02 -3.34
N LEU A 18 10.18 16.05 -2.66
CA LEU A 18 10.97 14.85 -2.36
C LEU A 18 10.21 13.87 -1.47
N SER A 19 9.26 14.33 -0.66
CA SER A 19 8.37 13.44 0.12
C SER A 19 7.42 12.59 -0.73
N ALA A 20 7.40 12.78 -2.05
CA ALA A 20 6.72 11.87 -2.98
C ALA A 20 7.61 10.68 -3.37
N ILE A 21 8.93 10.81 -3.25
CA ILE A 21 9.92 9.78 -3.60
C ILE A 21 10.38 9.06 -2.33
N ILE A 22 10.66 9.81 -1.26
CA ILE A 22 11.02 9.30 0.06
C ILE A 22 9.92 9.74 1.03
N LEU A 23 9.02 8.83 1.36
CA LEU A 23 7.86 9.13 2.19
C LEU A 23 8.27 9.59 3.59
N GLY A 24 7.62 10.67 4.05
CA GLY A 24 7.86 11.20 5.39
C GLY A 24 9.04 12.15 5.53
N LEU A 25 9.83 12.39 4.47
CA LEU A 25 11.01 13.26 4.53
C LEU A 25 10.63 14.69 4.97
N GLY A 26 9.52 15.23 4.47
CA GLY A 26 9.03 16.56 4.89
C GLY A 26 8.57 16.60 6.35
N ASN A 27 8.05 15.49 6.87
CA ASN A 27 7.68 15.39 8.27
C ASN A 27 8.91 15.31 9.18
N LEU A 28 9.95 14.56 8.76
CA LEU A 28 11.25 14.52 9.46
C LEU A 28 11.90 15.91 9.52
N ALA A 29 11.95 16.62 8.41
CA ALA A 29 12.47 17.98 8.34
C ALA A 29 11.68 18.95 9.22
N GLY A 30 10.38 18.72 9.40
CA GLY A 30 9.50 19.48 10.29
C GLY A 30 9.47 19.01 11.74
N LYS A 31 10.43 18.20 12.18
CA LYS A 31 10.54 17.64 13.55
C LYS A 31 9.39 16.71 13.98
N GLN A 32 8.55 16.25 13.04
CA GLN A 32 7.57 15.18 13.28
C GLN A 32 8.21 13.80 13.07
N ILE A 33 9.18 13.44 13.93
CA ILE A 33 10.06 12.28 13.74
C ILE A 33 9.26 10.98 13.65
N ILE A 34 8.34 10.73 14.60
CA ILE A 34 7.56 9.47 14.65
C ILE A 34 6.74 9.29 13.38
N LYS A 35 6.08 10.35 12.91
CA LYS A 35 5.26 10.31 11.70
C LYS A 35 6.11 10.10 10.44
N GLY A 36 7.27 10.75 10.38
CA GLY A 36 8.22 10.58 9.28
C GLY A 36 8.76 9.16 9.20
N ILE A 37 9.18 8.58 10.34
CA ILE A 37 9.66 7.20 10.42
C ILE A 37 8.55 6.21 10.04
N LEU A 38 7.30 6.44 10.46
CA LEU A 38 6.18 5.58 10.11
C LEU A 38 5.95 5.54 8.59
N TYR A 39 5.95 6.69 7.91
CA TYR A 39 5.85 6.74 6.46
C TYR A 39 7.00 6.01 5.77
N LEU A 40 8.22 6.21 6.24
CA LEU A 40 9.41 5.58 5.69
C LEU A 40 9.39 4.05 5.93
N ALA A 41 8.95 3.60 7.10
CA ALA A 41 8.80 2.17 7.37
C ALA A 41 7.77 1.51 6.46
N MET A 42 6.63 2.18 6.19
CA MET A 42 5.63 1.70 5.24
C MET A 42 6.18 1.63 3.81
N GLU A 43 6.97 2.60 3.40
CA GLU A 43 7.65 2.62 2.09
C GLU A 43 8.60 1.45 1.95
N VAL A 44 9.51 1.27 2.92
CA VAL A 44 10.48 0.16 2.92
C VAL A 44 9.75 -1.19 2.89
N SER A 45 8.71 -1.36 3.71
CA SER A 45 7.90 -2.58 3.73
C SER A 45 7.25 -2.86 2.37
N PHE A 46 6.71 -1.82 1.71
CA PHE A 46 6.12 -1.95 0.38
C PHE A 46 7.16 -2.32 -0.67
N ILE A 47 8.33 -1.67 -0.67
CA ILE A 47 9.42 -1.97 -1.61
C ILE A 47 9.91 -3.41 -1.40
N CYS A 48 10.14 -3.84 -0.16
CA CYS A 48 10.52 -5.21 0.15
C CYS A 48 9.47 -6.21 -0.36
N PHE A 49 8.19 -5.96 -0.09
CA PHE A 49 7.11 -6.80 -0.60
C PHE A 49 7.11 -6.89 -2.13
N MET A 50 7.27 -5.77 -2.83
CA MET A 50 7.31 -5.73 -4.29
C MET A 50 8.48 -6.53 -4.85
N ILE A 51 9.68 -6.41 -4.25
CA ILE A 51 10.88 -7.14 -4.70
C ILE A 51 10.72 -8.64 -4.47
N PHE A 52 10.24 -9.06 -3.29
CA PHE A 52 10.21 -10.48 -2.94
C PHE A 52 9.02 -11.24 -3.54
N LYS A 53 7.85 -10.60 -3.65
CA LYS A 53 6.62 -11.27 -4.09
C LYS A 53 5.80 -10.49 -5.12
N GLY A 54 5.62 -9.19 -4.94
CA GLY A 54 4.68 -8.41 -5.71
C GLY A 54 4.92 -8.44 -7.22
N MET A 55 6.17 -8.27 -7.66
CA MET A 55 6.53 -8.30 -9.08
C MET A 55 6.25 -9.67 -9.72
N ASN A 56 6.58 -10.76 -9.04
CA ASN A 56 6.31 -12.11 -9.55
C ASN A 56 4.81 -12.38 -9.64
N CYS A 57 4.03 -11.98 -8.63
CA CYS A 57 2.59 -12.16 -8.63
C CYS A 57 1.92 -11.38 -9.77
N LEU A 58 2.37 -10.15 -10.04
CA LEU A 58 1.86 -9.35 -11.15
C LEU A 58 2.26 -9.93 -12.51
N ALA A 59 3.49 -10.43 -12.65
CA ALA A 59 3.96 -11.04 -13.90
C ALA A 59 3.20 -12.33 -14.24
N MET A 60 2.80 -13.11 -13.23
CA MET A 60 2.05 -14.35 -13.40
C MET A 60 0.53 -14.12 -13.54
N LEU A 61 0.02 -12.94 -13.22
CA LEU A 61 -1.41 -12.65 -13.23
C LEU A 61 -2.07 -12.87 -14.62
N PRO A 62 -1.47 -12.47 -15.77
CA PRO A 62 -2.10 -12.66 -17.07
C PRO A 62 -2.17 -14.12 -17.52
N SER A 63 -1.22 -14.97 -17.08
CA SER A 63 -1.17 -16.39 -17.48
C SER A 63 -1.80 -17.31 -16.43
N LEU A 64 -2.06 -16.81 -15.19
CA LEU A 64 -2.52 -17.59 -14.04
C LEU A 64 -1.68 -18.85 -13.75
N GLY A 65 -0.41 -18.83 -14.15
CA GLY A 65 0.52 -19.93 -14.12
C GLY A 65 0.60 -20.65 -15.45
N GLY A 66 1.72 -21.28 -15.73
CA GLY A 66 1.98 -22.02 -16.97
C GLY A 66 2.48 -23.43 -16.75
N ARG A 67 2.65 -23.84 -15.49
CA ARG A 67 3.11 -25.19 -15.15
C ARG A 67 1.92 -26.09 -14.85
N GLU A 68 1.74 -27.08 -15.70
CA GLU A 68 0.78 -28.16 -15.45
C GLU A 68 1.37 -29.16 -14.43
N GLN A 69 0.50 -29.85 -13.73
CA GLN A 69 0.90 -30.97 -12.86
C GLN A 69 1.51 -32.07 -13.74
N GLN A 70 2.72 -32.51 -13.41
CA GLN A 70 3.43 -33.53 -14.15
C GLN A 70 3.77 -34.72 -13.24
N GLU A 71 3.71 -35.90 -13.80
CA GLU A 71 4.21 -37.11 -13.17
C GLU A 71 5.64 -37.36 -13.66
N ILE A 72 6.61 -37.30 -12.77
CA ILE A 72 8.02 -37.53 -13.08
C ILE A 72 8.43 -38.86 -12.47
N TRP A 73 9.01 -39.74 -13.29
CA TRP A 73 9.55 -41.01 -12.81
C TRP A 73 10.83 -40.76 -12.00
N ASN A 74 10.80 -41.14 -10.72
CA ASN A 74 11.97 -41.13 -9.85
C ASN A 74 12.70 -42.46 -9.90
N GLU A 75 13.82 -42.53 -10.63
CA GLU A 75 14.60 -43.76 -10.79
C GLU A 75 15.14 -44.32 -9.46
N LYS A 76 15.38 -43.46 -8.46
CA LYS A 76 15.93 -43.85 -7.17
C LYS A 76 14.90 -44.55 -6.28
N LEU A 77 13.64 -44.16 -6.39
CA LEU A 77 12.54 -44.69 -5.57
C LEU A 77 11.65 -45.66 -6.33
N GLY A 78 11.80 -45.77 -7.65
CA GLY A 78 10.99 -46.62 -8.52
C GLY A 78 9.49 -46.30 -8.51
N VAL A 79 9.16 -45.02 -8.26
CA VAL A 79 7.77 -44.54 -8.19
C VAL A 79 7.62 -43.24 -9.00
N TYR A 80 6.40 -42.95 -9.44
CA TYR A 80 6.05 -41.66 -10.02
C TYR A 80 5.86 -40.63 -8.92
N GLU A 81 6.59 -39.51 -9.01
CA GLU A 81 6.41 -38.35 -8.15
C GLU A 81 5.55 -37.32 -8.85
N TYR A 82 4.53 -36.87 -8.14
CA TYR A 82 3.69 -35.78 -8.63
C TYR A 82 4.35 -34.45 -8.33
N VAL A 83 4.79 -33.74 -9.38
CA VAL A 83 5.22 -32.35 -9.26
C VAL A 83 4.00 -31.46 -9.40
N ALA A 84 3.67 -30.75 -8.33
CA ALA A 84 2.53 -29.84 -8.31
C ALA A 84 2.71 -28.72 -9.36
N GLY A 85 1.68 -28.49 -10.15
CA GLY A 85 1.59 -27.34 -11.05
C GLY A 85 1.40 -26.03 -10.31
N ASP A 86 1.33 -24.95 -11.06
CA ASP A 86 1.05 -23.62 -10.52
C ASP A 86 -0.39 -23.54 -10.00
N ASN A 87 -0.57 -23.01 -8.81
CA ASN A 87 -1.91 -22.82 -8.26
C ASN A 87 -2.50 -21.49 -8.75
N SER A 88 -3.28 -21.57 -9.84
CA SER A 88 -3.90 -20.40 -10.48
C SER A 88 -4.74 -19.54 -9.52
N LEU A 89 -5.40 -20.18 -8.55
CA LEU A 89 -6.21 -19.50 -7.54
C LEU A 89 -5.36 -18.66 -6.60
N LEU A 90 -4.22 -19.17 -6.15
CA LEU A 90 -3.28 -18.43 -5.30
C LEU A 90 -2.60 -17.29 -6.08
N ILE A 91 -2.25 -17.53 -7.36
CA ILE A 91 -1.66 -16.50 -8.23
C ILE A 91 -2.65 -15.34 -8.42
N LEU A 92 -3.91 -15.65 -8.70
CA LEU A 92 -4.96 -14.66 -8.81
C LEU A 92 -5.15 -13.87 -7.51
N LEU A 93 -5.23 -14.57 -6.37
CA LEU A 93 -5.41 -13.94 -5.05
C LEU A 93 -4.29 -12.96 -4.74
N TYR A 94 -3.04 -13.42 -4.86
CA TYR A 94 -1.88 -12.57 -4.58
C TYR A 94 -1.71 -11.45 -5.60
N GLY A 95 -2.02 -11.70 -6.87
CA GLY A 95 -1.98 -10.68 -7.91
C GLY A 95 -2.97 -9.56 -7.65
N VAL A 96 -4.23 -9.89 -7.38
CA VAL A 96 -5.27 -8.91 -7.02
C VAL A 96 -4.91 -8.17 -5.74
N ALA A 97 -4.46 -8.88 -4.69
CA ALA A 97 -4.01 -8.26 -3.44
C ALA A 97 -2.84 -7.27 -3.70
N THR A 98 -1.91 -7.61 -4.61
CA THR A 98 -0.82 -6.71 -4.99
C THR A 98 -1.32 -5.44 -5.66
N ILE A 99 -2.32 -5.51 -6.54
CA ILE A 99 -2.94 -4.33 -7.16
C ILE A 99 -3.56 -3.41 -6.08
N PHE A 100 -4.29 -3.99 -5.10
CA PHE A 100 -4.83 -3.22 -3.99
C PHE A 100 -3.73 -2.56 -3.14
N LEU A 101 -2.62 -3.26 -2.89
CA LEU A 101 -1.48 -2.70 -2.16
C LEU A 101 -0.83 -1.54 -2.93
N ILE A 102 -0.72 -1.63 -4.26
CA ILE A 102 -0.23 -0.52 -5.09
C ILE A 102 -1.17 0.68 -4.98
N ALA A 103 -2.48 0.47 -5.08
CA ALA A 103 -3.46 1.55 -4.91
C ALA A 103 -3.36 2.20 -3.52
N ALA A 104 -3.24 1.40 -2.46
CA ALA A 104 -3.03 1.89 -1.10
C ALA A 104 -1.71 2.67 -0.98
N TYR A 105 -0.63 2.21 -1.62
CA TYR A 105 0.65 2.91 -1.63
C TYR A 105 0.56 4.28 -2.32
N VAL A 106 -0.16 4.39 -3.44
CA VAL A 106 -0.42 5.68 -4.10
C VAL A 106 -1.15 6.65 -3.14
N VAL A 107 -2.14 6.16 -2.39
CA VAL A 107 -2.83 6.97 -1.37
C VAL A 107 -1.88 7.39 -0.25
N LEU A 108 -0.96 6.52 0.17
CA LEU A 108 0.08 6.84 1.17
C LEU A 108 1.03 7.94 0.66
N VAL A 109 1.50 7.85 -0.59
CA VAL A 109 2.32 8.90 -1.22
C VAL A 109 1.58 10.24 -1.21
N MET A 110 0.32 10.26 -1.63
CA MET A 110 -0.50 11.48 -1.61
C MET A 110 -0.67 12.03 -0.19
N SER A 111 -0.84 11.17 0.80
CA SER A 111 -0.96 11.53 2.21
C SER A 111 0.35 12.10 2.76
N SER A 112 1.50 11.50 2.42
CA SER A 112 2.83 11.96 2.82
C SER A 112 3.11 13.37 2.31
N VAL A 113 2.88 13.63 1.01
CA VAL A 113 3.08 14.96 0.40
C VAL A 113 2.17 16.02 1.03
N LYS A 114 0.89 15.69 1.26
CA LYS A 114 -0.04 16.60 1.95
C LYS A 114 0.41 16.90 3.38
N SER A 115 0.88 15.87 4.09
CA SER A 115 1.40 16.03 5.45
C SER A 115 2.63 16.94 5.47
N ALA A 116 3.59 16.72 4.56
CA ALA A 116 4.78 17.53 4.42
C ALA A 116 4.45 19.01 4.09
N TYR A 117 3.49 19.23 3.20
CA TYR A 117 3.03 20.58 2.85
C TYR A 117 2.35 21.29 4.03
N ASN A 118 1.55 20.57 4.81
CA ASN A 118 0.93 21.11 6.02
C ASN A 118 1.99 21.54 7.06
N VAL A 119 3.03 20.74 7.23
CA VAL A 119 4.16 21.07 8.11
C VAL A 119 4.89 22.33 7.60
N GLN A 120 5.20 22.37 6.31
CA GLN A 120 5.83 23.53 5.69
C GLN A 120 5.00 24.82 5.87
N SER A 121 3.71 24.75 5.60
CA SER A 121 2.82 25.94 5.70
C SER A 121 2.64 26.40 7.16
N ARG A 122 2.61 25.48 8.12
CA ARG A 122 2.57 25.83 9.55
C ARG A 122 3.87 26.49 10.01
N LEU A 123 5.02 25.95 9.57
CA LEU A 123 6.33 26.57 9.83
C LEU A 123 6.43 27.98 9.28
N ALA A 124 5.99 28.21 8.04
CA ALA A 124 6.01 29.53 7.41
C ALA A 124 5.12 30.54 8.14
N LEU A 125 4.05 30.08 8.79
CA LEU A 125 3.12 30.92 9.56
C LEU A 125 3.51 31.04 11.04
N GLY A 126 4.63 30.45 11.49
CA GLY A 126 5.03 30.41 12.90
C GLY A 126 4.05 29.66 13.81
N LYS A 127 3.20 28.79 13.25
CA LYS A 127 2.20 28.03 14.00
C LYS A 127 2.80 26.75 14.58
N HIS A 128 2.23 26.34 15.72
CA HIS A 128 2.59 25.06 16.33
C HIS A 128 2.38 23.89 15.36
N ILE A 129 3.38 23.01 15.30
CA ILE A 129 3.33 21.77 14.53
C ILE A 129 2.82 20.68 15.46
N ASN A 130 1.72 20.03 15.08
CA ASN A 130 1.16 18.95 15.85
C ASN A 130 2.18 17.81 16.00
N THR A 131 2.33 17.31 17.22
CA THR A 131 3.07 16.07 17.49
C THR A 131 2.25 14.86 17.03
N PHE A 132 2.90 13.71 16.89
CA PHE A 132 2.20 12.46 16.52
C PHE A 132 1.04 12.14 17.50
N VAL A 133 1.24 12.37 18.79
CA VAL A 133 0.21 12.15 19.82
C VAL A 133 -0.98 13.08 19.63
N GLU A 134 -0.76 14.33 19.28
CA GLU A 134 -1.82 15.30 19.00
C GLU A 134 -2.59 14.93 17.72
N ASP A 135 -1.91 14.47 16.68
CA ASP A 135 -2.54 13.97 15.46
C ASP A 135 -3.40 12.74 15.76
N VAL A 136 -2.93 11.79 16.55
CA VAL A 136 -3.70 10.61 17.00
C VAL A 136 -4.91 11.02 17.83
N LYS A 137 -4.75 11.91 18.81
CA LYS A 137 -5.87 12.44 19.59
C LYS A 137 -6.92 13.13 18.70
N SER A 138 -6.49 13.90 17.70
CA SER A 138 -7.39 14.54 16.74
C SER A 138 -8.17 13.51 15.90
N LEU A 139 -7.57 12.37 15.55
CA LEU A 139 -8.27 11.28 14.89
C LEU A 139 -9.39 10.68 15.76
N PHE A 140 -9.14 10.51 17.03
CA PHE A 140 -10.11 9.93 17.98
C PHE A 140 -11.15 10.94 18.47
N ASN A 141 -10.86 12.24 18.49
CA ASN A 141 -11.81 13.26 18.95
C ASN A 141 -12.56 13.92 17.79
N GLU A 142 -11.84 14.53 16.85
CA GLU A 142 -12.45 15.34 15.79
C GLU A 142 -12.87 14.53 14.57
N ASN A 143 -12.14 13.46 14.27
CA ASN A 143 -12.34 12.62 13.09
C ASN A 143 -12.79 11.19 13.40
N LEU A 144 -13.30 10.95 14.61
CA LEU A 144 -13.76 9.64 15.06
C LEU A 144 -14.81 9.05 14.10
N HIS A 145 -15.73 9.89 13.60
CA HIS A 145 -16.74 9.48 12.62
C HIS A 145 -16.14 8.93 11.31
N LYS A 146 -15.01 9.48 10.87
CA LYS A 146 -14.31 8.97 9.67
C LYS A 146 -13.61 7.65 9.95
N LEU A 147 -12.97 7.54 11.13
CA LEU A 147 -12.31 6.31 11.55
C LEU A 147 -13.31 5.17 11.70
N LEU A 148 -14.45 5.42 12.38
CA LEU A 148 -15.53 4.45 12.55
C LEU A 148 -16.17 4.04 11.22
N LEU A 149 -16.28 4.95 10.26
CA LEU A 149 -16.85 4.65 8.95
C LEU A 149 -15.85 3.90 8.05
N THR A 150 -14.57 4.22 8.14
CA THR A 150 -13.54 3.62 7.29
C THR A 150 -13.39 2.11 7.53
N LEU A 151 -13.53 1.66 8.77
CA LEU A 151 -13.37 0.26 9.13
C LEU A 151 -14.45 -0.65 8.53
N PRO A 152 -15.77 -0.39 8.71
CA PRO A 152 -16.83 -1.20 8.11
C PRO A 152 -16.87 -1.05 6.59
N VAL A 153 -16.71 0.18 6.05
CA VAL A 153 -16.72 0.40 4.59
C VAL A 153 -15.54 -0.30 3.94
N GLY A 154 -14.34 -0.20 4.50
CA GLY A 154 -13.15 -0.92 4.03
C GLY A 154 -13.35 -2.44 4.11
N GLY A 155 -13.93 -2.95 5.19
CA GLY A 155 -14.26 -4.35 5.35
C GLY A 155 -15.25 -4.84 4.27
N VAL A 156 -16.36 -4.16 4.08
CA VAL A 156 -17.35 -4.49 3.05
C VAL A 156 -16.70 -4.47 1.66
N LEU A 157 -15.91 -3.46 1.33
CA LEU A 157 -15.23 -3.38 0.04
C LEU A 157 -14.33 -4.59 -0.19
N ILE A 158 -13.49 -4.96 0.79
CA ILE A 158 -12.57 -6.09 0.67
C ILE A 158 -13.36 -7.40 0.56
N PHE A 159 -14.30 -7.65 1.47
CA PHE A 159 -15.05 -8.91 1.52
C PHE A 159 -16.06 -9.07 0.38
N THR A 160 -16.47 -8.00 -0.29
CA THR A 160 -17.40 -8.07 -1.42
C THR A 160 -16.66 -8.07 -2.75
N ILE A 161 -15.69 -7.18 -2.93
CA ILE A 161 -14.99 -7.02 -4.21
C ILE A 161 -14.10 -8.22 -4.50
N LEU A 162 -13.41 -8.73 -3.48
CA LEU A 162 -12.46 -9.82 -3.65
C LEU A 162 -13.14 -11.11 -4.12
N PRO A 163 -14.24 -11.61 -3.50
CA PRO A 163 -14.98 -12.76 -4.03
C PRO A 163 -15.62 -12.50 -5.40
N LEU A 164 -16.08 -11.27 -5.67
CA LEU A 164 -16.66 -10.91 -6.97
C LEU A 164 -15.62 -11.03 -8.10
N ILE A 165 -14.40 -10.55 -7.86
CA ILE A 165 -13.30 -10.69 -8.82
C ILE A 165 -12.98 -12.18 -9.05
N PHE A 166 -12.97 -12.99 -7.97
CA PHE A 166 -12.80 -14.43 -8.10
C PHE A 166 -13.88 -15.08 -8.94
N MET A 167 -15.15 -14.77 -8.68
CA MET A 167 -16.27 -15.32 -9.45
C MET A 167 -16.18 -14.96 -10.92
N ILE A 168 -15.87 -13.71 -11.24
CA ILE A 168 -15.69 -13.25 -12.63
C ILE A 168 -14.51 -13.95 -13.29
N SER A 169 -13.37 -14.08 -12.59
CA SER A 169 -12.17 -14.71 -13.15
C SER A 169 -12.31 -16.22 -13.36
N MET A 170 -13.22 -16.87 -12.63
CA MET A 170 -13.53 -18.30 -12.81
C MET A 170 -14.59 -18.55 -13.91
N ALA A 171 -15.27 -17.50 -14.35
CA ALA A 171 -16.30 -17.58 -15.40
C ALA A 171 -15.74 -17.40 -16.82
N PHE A 172 -14.50 -16.93 -16.93
CA PHE A 172 -13.74 -16.74 -18.18
C PHE A 172 -12.52 -17.67 -18.24
#